data_6c109298240abc043ffc730aa01db514
#
_entry.id   6c109298240abc043ffc730aa01db514
#
_cell.length_a   1.000
_cell.length_b   1.000
_cell.length_c   1.000
_cell.angle_alpha   90.00
_cell.angle_beta   90.00
_cell.angle_gamma   90.00
#
_symmetry.space_group_name_H-M   'P 1'
#
loop_
_entity.id
_entity.type
_entity.pdbx_description
1 polymer ?
#
loop_
_entity_poly.entity_id
_entity_poly.type
_entity_poly.pdbx_seq_one_letter_code
_entity_poly.pdbx_strand_id
1 'polypeptide(L)'
;MKIVYQISKEFRDIEGSICISGSKSESNRLLLLRAYTSYFKILNLSDSDDTQLMISAIESDKKEINVGHAGTAMRFLTAYFSSITKKSRVLTGSDRMRQRPISILVDALKDMGCDIEYLEKNGFPPLKINGKNI
;
A
#
# COMPACT_ATOMS: atom_id res chain seq x y z
N MET A 1 23.60 -10.37 -12.48
CA MET A 1 23.48 -11.76 -12.99
C MET A 1 22.14 -11.86 -13.72
N LYS A 2 22.14 -12.24 -15.00
CA LYS A 2 20.89 -12.41 -15.77
C LYS A 2 20.46 -13.88 -15.62
N ILE A 3 19.35 -14.12 -14.94
CA ILE A 3 18.76 -15.46 -14.82
C ILE A 3 17.90 -15.69 -16.07
N VAL A 4 18.17 -16.74 -16.80
CA VAL A 4 17.38 -17.18 -17.95
C VAL A 4 16.72 -18.51 -17.58
N TYR A 5 15.41 -18.55 -17.69
CA TYR A 5 14.63 -19.78 -17.52
C TYR A 5 14.31 -20.35 -18.91
N GLN A 6 14.64 -21.59 -19.13
CA GLN A 6 14.22 -22.31 -20.32
C GLN A 6 13.14 -23.30 -19.93
N ILE A 7 11.99 -23.22 -20.59
CA ILE A 7 10.89 -24.17 -20.42
C ILE A 7 10.86 -25.06 -21.64
N SER A 8 11.03 -26.36 -21.44
CA SER A 8 10.93 -27.38 -22.52
C SER A 8 9.90 -28.42 -22.11
N LYS A 9 9.18 -28.94 -23.08
CA LYS A 9 8.19 -30.00 -22.91
C LYS A 9 8.54 -31.20 -23.77
N GLU A 10 8.81 -32.33 -23.13
CA GLU A 10 9.05 -33.59 -23.81
C GLU A 10 7.77 -34.41 -24.00
N PHE A 11 6.79 -34.26 -23.12
CA PHE A 11 5.53 -35.02 -23.11
C PHE A 11 4.33 -34.12 -23.42
N ARG A 12 3.29 -34.70 -24.02
CA ARG A 12 2.06 -33.95 -24.38
C ARG A 12 1.17 -33.66 -23.19
N ASP A 13 1.15 -34.53 -22.20
CA ASP A 13 0.27 -34.40 -21.04
C ASP A 13 1.07 -33.98 -19.81
N ILE A 14 0.59 -32.95 -19.12
CA ILE A 14 1.17 -32.44 -17.88
C ILE A 14 0.05 -32.47 -16.84
N GLU A 15 0.23 -33.29 -15.80
CA GLU A 15 -0.63 -33.30 -14.63
C GLU A 15 0.15 -32.79 -13.42
N GLY A 16 -0.48 -31.95 -12.59
CA GLY A 16 0.14 -31.46 -11.38
C GLY A 16 -0.73 -30.43 -10.67
N SER A 17 -0.41 -30.16 -9.42
CA SER A 17 -1.04 -29.12 -8.63
C SER A 17 -0.05 -28.02 -8.34
N ILE A 18 -0.47 -26.79 -8.55
CA ILE A 18 0.33 -25.59 -8.23
C ILE A 18 -0.43 -24.79 -7.19
N CYS A 19 0.20 -24.53 -6.05
CA CYS A 19 -0.32 -23.61 -5.06
C CYS A 19 0.21 -22.20 -5.35
N ILE A 20 -0.69 -21.26 -5.56
CA ILE A 20 -0.35 -19.85 -5.80
C ILE A 20 -0.81 -19.00 -4.63
N SER A 21 -0.07 -17.96 -4.30
CA SER A 21 -0.49 -16.94 -3.34
C SER A 21 -1.65 -16.09 -3.89
N GLY A 22 -2.37 -15.42 -3.01
CA GLY A 22 -3.45 -14.53 -3.38
C GLY A 22 -3.00 -13.36 -4.26
N SER A 23 -3.95 -12.74 -4.93
CA SER A 23 -3.70 -11.54 -5.74
C SER A 23 -3.25 -10.36 -4.86
N LYS A 24 -2.12 -9.73 -5.20
CA LYS A 24 -1.62 -8.53 -4.52
C LYS A 24 -2.66 -7.41 -4.49
N SER A 25 -3.29 -7.14 -5.63
CA SER A 25 -4.26 -6.06 -5.76
C SER A 25 -5.52 -6.28 -4.92
N GLU A 26 -5.99 -7.50 -4.85
CA GLU A 26 -7.13 -7.88 -4.04
C GLU A 26 -6.78 -7.85 -2.55
N SER A 27 -5.65 -8.45 -2.18
CA SER A 27 -5.14 -8.47 -0.81
C SER A 27 -5.01 -7.07 -0.22
N ASN A 28 -4.42 -6.13 -0.95
CA ASN A 28 -4.25 -4.77 -0.45
C ASN A 28 -5.58 -4.04 -0.25
N ARG A 29 -6.59 -4.27 -1.10
CA ARG A 29 -7.93 -3.72 -0.93
C ARG A 29 -8.66 -4.32 0.27
N LEU A 30 -8.58 -5.64 0.42
CA LEU A 30 -9.19 -6.34 1.55
C LEU A 30 -8.55 -5.96 2.89
N LEU A 31 -7.23 -5.76 2.92
CA LEU A 31 -6.52 -5.26 4.10
C LEU A 31 -7.02 -3.88 4.51
N LEU A 32 -7.22 -2.98 3.55
CA LEU A 32 -7.76 -1.66 3.83
C LEU A 32 -9.19 -1.74 4.37
N LEU A 33 -10.07 -2.51 3.73
CA LEU A 33 -11.44 -2.73 4.22
C LEU A 33 -11.45 -3.32 5.63
N ARG A 34 -10.60 -4.32 5.90
CA ARG A 34 -10.44 -4.91 7.23
C ARG A 34 -9.99 -3.88 8.27
N ALA A 35 -9.10 -2.98 7.89
CA ALA A 35 -8.63 -1.92 8.79
C ALA A 35 -9.74 -0.94 9.19
N TYR A 36 -10.75 -0.73 8.34
CA TYR A 36 -11.92 0.08 8.67
C TYR A 36 -12.97 -0.66 9.50
N THR A 37 -13.14 -1.95 9.29
CA THR A 37 -14.32 -2.67 9.79
C THR A 37 -14.02 -3.74 10.84
N SER A 38 -12.83 -4.34 10.81
CA SER A 38 -12.40 -5.45 11.69
C SER A 38 -13.28 -6.71 11.67
N TYR A 39 -14.25 -6.84 10.76
CA TYR A 39 -15.31 -7.85 10.82
C TYR A 39 -15.02 -9.15 10.06
N PHE A 40 -13.96 -9.26 9.28
CA PHE A 40 -13.73 -10.46 8.48
C PHE A 40 -12.28 -10.93 8.48
N LYS A 41 -12.12 -12.23 8.27
CA LYS A 41 -10.83 -12.86 8.08
C LYS A 41 -10.52 -12.95 6.60
N ILE A 42 -9.30 -12.56 6.21
CA ILE A 42 -8.82 -12.71 4.85
C ILE A 42 -8.07 -14.04 4.75
N LEU A 43 -8.45 -14.87 3.79
CA LEU A 43 -7.77 -16.13 3.48
C LEU A 43 -6.89 -15.95 2.25
N ASN A 44 -5.79 -16.67 2.18
CA ASN A 44 -4.87 -16.68 1.05
C ASN A 44 -4.39 -15.26 0.64
N LEU A 45 -3.88 -14.50 1.61
CA LEU A 45 -3.23 -13.22 1.31
C LEU A 45 -2.04 -13.40 0.38
N SER A 46 -1.78 -12.41 -0.45
CA SER A 46 -0.56 -12.33 -1.25
C SER A 46 0.68 -12.25 -0.34
N ASP A 47 1.72 -12.96 -0.74
CA ASP A 47 3.05 -12.93 -0.12
C ASP A 47 3.96 -11.83 -0.70
N SER A 48 3.43 -10.98 -1.59
CA SER A 48 4.21 -9.90 -2.20
C SER A 48 4.69 -8.86 -1.18
N ASP A 49 5.84 -8.26 -1.45
CA ASP A 49 6.42 -7.18 -0.63
C ASP A 49 5.44 -6.03 -0.39
N ASP A 50 4.68 -5.64 -1.41
CA ASP A 50 3.66 -4.58 -1.32
C ASP A 50 2.58 -4.93 -0.27
N THR A 51 2.16 -6.19 -0.20
CA THR A 51 1.15 -6.65 0.77
C THR A 51 1.72 -6.70 2.18
N GLN A 52 2.96 -7.16 2.35
CA GLN A 52 3.64 -7.17 3.65
C GLN A 52 3.87 -5.75 4.17
N LEU A 53 4.27 -4.82 3.31
CA LEU A 53 4.38 -3.40 3.65
C LEU A 53 3.03 -2.80 4.06
N MET A 54 1.94 -3.16 3.37
CA MET A 54 0.59 -2.69 3.72
C MET A 54 0.16 -3.17 5.11
N ILE A 55 0.38 -4.46 5.43
CA ILE A 55 0.11 -5.04 6.76
C ILE A 55 0.90 -4.29 7.83
N SER A 56 2.22 -4.23 7.65
CA SER A 56 3.13 -3.58 8.60
C SER A 56 2.78 -2.11 8.85
N ALA A 57 2.35 -1.39 7.81
CA ALA A 57 1.98 0.01 7.89
C ALA A 57 0.67 0.23 8.67
N ILE A 58 -0.34 -0.62 8.42
CA ILE A 58 -1.64 -0.54 9.11
C ILE A 58 -1.47 -0.84 10.61
N GLU A 59 -0.66 -1.84 10.95
CA GLU A 59 -0.42 -2.28 12.33
C GLU A 59 0.62 -1.42 13.08
N SER A 60 1.29 -0.51 12.39
CA SER A 60 2.37 0.29 12.97
C SER A 60 1.86 1.44 13.82
N ASP A 61 2.44 1.59 15.01
CA ASP A 61 2.30 2.80 15.85
C ASP A 61 3.38 3.86 15.60
N LYS A 62 4.30 3.62 14.67
CA LYS A 62 5.38 4.56 14.37
C LYS A 62 4.82 5.85 13.76
N LYS A 63 5.47 6.97 14.13
CA LYS A 63 5.14 8.28 13.55
C LYS A 63 5.50 8.37 12.07
N GLU A 64 6.59 7.72 11.66
CA GLU A 64 7.04 7.66 10.28
C GLU A 64 6.90 6.25 9.71
N ILE A 65 6.29 6.16 8.54
CA ILE A 65 6.00 4.92 7.83
C ILE A 65 6.61 5.03 6.43
N ASN A 66 7.55 4.14 6.14
CA ASN A 66 8.18 4.03 4.84
C ASN A 66 7.58 2.86 4.05
N VAL A 67 6.91 3.17 2.95
CA VAL A 67 6.28 2.17 2.08
C VAL A 67 7.16 1.72 0.91
N GLY A 68 8.45 2.04 0.93
CA GLY A 68 9.38 1.62 -0.10
C GLY A 68 8.93 2.01 -1.52
N HIS A 69 8.77 1.00 -2.38
CA HIS A 69 8.32 1.18 -3.76
C HIS A 69 6.81 0.92 -3.96
N ALA A 70 6.07 0.60 -2.90
CA ALA A 70 4.67 0.18 -2.95
C ALA A 70 3.71 1.35 -3.25
N GLY A 71 3.51 1.66 -4.52
CA GLY A 71 2.69 2.80 -4.97
C GLY A 71 1.22 2.70 -4.57
N THR A 72 0.67 1.49 -4.54
CA THR A 72 -0.70 1.24 -4.08
C THR A 72 -0.80 1.48 -2.58
N ALA A 73 0.16 1.00 -1.79
CA ALA A 73 0.21 1.23 -0.35
C ALA A 73 0.32 2.72 -0.03
N MET A 74 1.19 3.49 -0.73
CA MET A 74 1.30 4.94 -0.57
C MET A 74 -0.09 5.61 -0.69
N ARG A 75 -0.84 5.32 -1.74
CA ARG A 75 -2.14 5.94 -1.99
C ARG A 75 -3.22 5.50 -1.01
N PHE A 76 -3.32 4.22 -0.76
CA PHE A 76 -4.31 3.66 0.16
C PHE A 76 -4.10 4.13 1.60
N LEU A 77 -2.85 4.14 2.06
CA LEU A 77 -2.51 4.59 3.41
C LEU A 77 -2.66 6.11 3.57
N THR A 78 -2.44 6.89 2.50
CA THR A 78 -2.74 8.34 2.54
C THR A 78 -4.22 8.57 2.84
N ALA A 79 -5.14 7.90 2.14
CA ALA A 79 -6.56 8.02 2.41
C ALA A 79 -6.93 7.47 3.79
N TYR A 80 -6.41 6.29 4.16
CA TYR A 80 -6.69 5.63 5.42
C TYR A 80 -6.28 6.49 6.63
N PHE A 81 -5.04 6.95 6.66
CA PHE A 81 -4.55 7.75 7.78
C PHE A 81 -5.18 9.14 7.87
N SER A 82 -5.65 9.69 6.74
CA SER A 82 -6.36 10.98 6.76
C SER A 82 -7.76 10.88 7.35
N SER A 83 -8.43 9.74 7.21
CA SER A 83 -9.86 9.61 7.50
C SER A 83 -10.20 9.04 8.87
N ILE A 84 -9.30 8.26 9.51
CA ILE A 84 -9.68 7.49 10.70
C ILE A 84 -8.81 7.72 11.94
N THR A 85 -7.66 8.35 11.83
CA THR A 85 -6.76 8.47 12.97
C THR A 85 -6.64 9.91 13.44
N LYS A 86 -6.70 10.11 14.76
CA LYS A 86 -6.36 11.41 15.38
C LYS A 86 -4.84 11.58 15.58
N LYS A 87 -4.03 10.65 15.07
CA LYS A 87 -2.57 10.67 15.20
C LYS A 87 -1.95 11.30 13.98
N SER A 88 -0.97 12.18 14.19
CA SER A 88 -0.13 12.68 13.09
C SER A 88 0.86 11.62 12.65
N ARG A 89 0.96 11.37 11.34
CA ARG A 89 1.89 10.41 10.73
C ARG A 89 2.63 11.03 9.56
N VAL A 90 3.85 10.59 9.34
CA VAL A 90 4.62 10.89 8.14
C VAL A 90 4.63 9.65 7.25
N LEU A 91 4.16 9.81 6.03
CA LEU A 91 4.16 8.73 5.04
C LEU A 91 5.20 9.04 3.96
N THR A 92 6.20 8.16 3.86
CA THR A 92 7.34 8.32 2.94
C THR A 92 7.59 7.03 2.16
N GLY A 93 8.57 7.04 1.27
CA GLY A 93 9.00 5.90 0.49
C GLY A 93 10.40 6.07 -0.05
N SER A 94 10.81 5.17 -0.95
CA SER A 94 12.10 5.27 -1.64
C SER A 94 12.21 6.58 -2.44
N ASP A 95 13.42 6.93 -2.88
CA ASP A 95 13.67 8.11 -3.71
C ASP A 95 12.81 8.11 -4.98
N ARG A 96 12.61 6.96 -5.59
CA ARG A 96 11.70 6.79 -6.73
C ARG A 96 10.23 7.04 -6.34
N MET A 97 9.81 6.63 -5.15
CA MET A 97 8.45 6.91 -4.66
C MET A 97 8.25 8.39 -4.41
N ARG A 98 9.22 9.08 -3.86
CA ARG A 98 9.21 10.53 -3.60
C ARG A 98 9.15 11.38 -4.88
N GLN A 99 9.44 10.78 -6.05
CA GLN A 99 9.30 11.40 -7.37
C GLN A 99 7.97 11.07 -8.08
N ARG A 100 7.09 10.29 -7.45
CA ARG A 100 5.79 9.94 -8.03
C ARG A 100 4.70 10.91 -7.57
N PRO A 101 3.98 11.56 -8.51
CA PRO A 101 2.97 12.54 -8.15
C PRO A 101 1.79 11.89 -7.40
N ILE A 102 1.27 12.60 -6.40
CA ILE A 102 0.13 12.19 -5.58
C ILE A 102 -0.86 13.34 -5.35
N SER A 103 -0.67 14.49 -5.98
CA SER A 103 -1.47 15.69 -5.78
C SER A 103 -2.96 15.46 -6.00
N ILE A 104 -3.36 14.77 -7.07
CA ILE A 104 -4.78 14.53 -7.38
C ILE A 104 -5.51 13.88 -6.18
N LEU A 105 -4.90 12.88 -5.56
CA LEU A 105 -5.48 12.24 -4.38
C LEU A 105 -5.47 13.17 -3.17
N VAL A 106 -4.37 13.86 -2.92
CA VAL A 106 -4.23 14.75 -1.77
C VAL A 106 -5.20 15.93 -1.88
N ASP A 107 -5.37 16.51 -3.07
CA ASP A 107 -6.29 17.61 -3.29
C ASP A 107 -7.74 17.16 -3.05
N ALA A 108 -8.15 16.00 -3.59
CA ALA A 108 -9.46 15.43 -3.33
C ALA A 108 -9.71 15.16 -1.83
N LEU A 109 -8.71 14.65 -1.10
CA LEU A 109 -8.82 14.44 0.35
C LEU A 109 -8.91 15.77 1.13
N LYS A 110 -8.17 16.80 0.70
CA LYS A 110 -8.27 18.14 1.28
C LYS A 110 -9.64 18.76 1.06
N ASP A 111 -10.21 18.61 -0.12
CA ASP A 111 -11.58 19.06 -0.42
C ASP A 111 -12.63 18.38 0.49
N MET A 112 -12.36 17.13 0.92
CA MET A 112 -13.14 16.43 1.92
C MET A 112 -12.84 16.85 3.37
N GLY A 113 -11.93 17.78 3.59
CA GLY A 113 -11.57 18.33 4.91
C GLY A 113 -10.41 17.61 5.61
N CYS A 114 -9.65 16.76 4.92
CA CYS A 114 -8.44 16.14 5.46
C CYS A 114 -7.31 17.18 5.62
N ASP A 115 -6.48 16.98 6.64
CA ASP A 115 -5.29 17.79 6.88
C ASP A 115 -4.02 17.04 6.46
N ILE A 116 -3.48 17.41 5.29
CA ILE A 116 -2.31 16.79 4.68
C ILE A 116 -1.33 17.86 4.23
N GLU A 117 -0.07 17.74 4.63
CA GLU A 117 1.03 18.64 4.26
C GLU A 117 2.07 17.89 3.42
N TYR A 118 2.59 18.55 2.40
CA TYR A 118 3.79 18.08 1.68
C TYR A 118 5.03 18.53 2.46
N LEU A 119 5.93 17.62 2.80
CA LEU A 119 7.10 17.96 3.61
C LEU A 119 8.28 18.50 2.80
N GLU A 120 8.36 18.18 1.52
CA GLU A 120 9.48 18.59 0.65
C GLU A 120 8.97 19.29 -0.61
N LYS A 121 8.50 18.54 -1.58
CA LYS A 121 8.04 19.05 -2.87
C LYS A 121 6.52 18.99 -2.97
N ASN A 122 5.90 20.11 -3.29
CA ASN A 122 4.45 20.16 -3.51
C ASN A 122 4.01 19.16 -4.58
N GLY A 123 2.98 18.36 -4.27
CA GLY A 123 2.44 17.32 -5.15
C GLY A 123 3.12 15.95 -5.01
N PHE A 124 4.12 15.80 -4.16
CA PHE A 124 4.93 14.58 -4.01
C PHE A 124 5.12 14.17 -2.54
N PRO A 125 5.30 12.86 -2.25
CA PRO A 125 5.74 12.43 -0.94
C PRO A 125 7.14 13.01 -0.61
N PRO A 126 7.52 13.11 0.70
CA PRO A 126 6.81 12.65 1.88
C PRO A 126 5.61 13.53 2.26
N LEU A 127 4.61 12.91 2.88
CA LEU A 127 3.39 13.56 3.36
C LEU A 127 3.32 13.53 4.88
N LYS A 128 2.98 14.65 5.51
CA LYS A 128 2.53 14.67 6.90
C LYS A 128 1.00 14.67 6.88
N ILE A 129 0.42 13.70 7.55
CA ILE A 129 -1.01 13.45 7.59
C ILE A 129 -1.47 13.60 9.03
N ASN A 130 -2.33 14.57 9.28
CA ASN A 130 -2.99 14.76 10.56
C ASN A 130 -4.39 14.14 10.44
N GLY A 131 -4.55 12.94 10.98
CA GLY A 131 -5.80 12.19 10.82
C GLY A 131 -6.98 12.91 11.48
N LYS A 132 -8.11 12.90 10.80
CA LYS A 132 -9.35 13.52 11.23
C LYS A 132 -10.51 12.58 10.89
N ASN A 133 -11.41 12.35 11.82
CA ASN A 133 -12.64 11.63 11.50
C ASN A 133 -13.46 12.52 10.54
N ILE A 134 -13.72 12.00 9.36
CA ILE A 134 -14.56 12.61 8.34
C ILE A 134 -15.91 11.94 8.37
#